data_ca7221eb27f7e6f1922bd69c1cca8df7
#
_entry.id   ca7221eb27f7e6f1922bd69c1cca8df7
#
_cell.length_a   1.000
_cell.length_b   1.000
_cell.length_c   1.000
_cell.angle_alpha   90.00
_cell.angle_beta   90.00
_cell.angle_gamma   90.00
#
_symmetry.space_group_name_H-M   'P 1'
#
loop_
_entity.id
_entity.type
_entity.pdbx_description
1 polymer ?
#
loop_
_entity_poly.entity_id
_entity_poly.type
_entity_poly.pdbx_seq_one_letter_code
_entity_poly.pdbx_strand_id
1 'polypeptide(L)'
;MKVTVNGVEYSFALNSFAPTYTYEVIMGEPFSGATTRNIHVMMFATLLASNPDEWKMTLAQFTEWLYDHPAEEQTMASAISDEFIRRAELSLKKKKE
;
A
#
# COMPACT_ATOMS: atom_id res chain seq x y z
N MET A 1 9.46 5.50 1.36
CA MET A 1 10.43 4.70 0.58
C MET A 1 10.16 4.87 -0.91
N LYS A 2 11.05 4.38 -1.75
CA LYS A 2 10.88 4.41 -3.20
C LYS A 2 10.74 3.00 -3.74
N VAL A 3 9.87 2.83 -4.74
CA VAL A 3 9.73 1.55 -5.44
C VAL A 3 9.78 1.79 -6.95
N THR A 4 10.30 0.83 -7.69
CA THR A 4 10.34 0.90 -9.16
C THR A 4 9.27 -0.02 -9.72
N VAL A 5 8.33 0.55 -10.48
CA VAL A 5 7.24 -0.19 -11.12
C VAL A 5 7.30 0.10 -12.61
N ASN A 6 7.43 -0.95 -13.39
CA ASN A 6 7.47 -0.85 -14.86
C ASN A 6 8.53 0.17 -15.34
N GLY A 7 9.71 0.16 -14.70
CA GLY A 7 10.83 1.02 -15.08
C GLY A 7 10.77 2.45 -14.57
N VAL A 8 9.75 2.81 -13.80
CA VAL A 8 9.59 4.16 -13.25
C VAL A 8 9.66 4.11 -11.72
N GLU A 9 10.43 5.02 -11.14
CA GLU A 9 10.54 5.13 -9.68
C GLU A 9 9.40 5.97 -9.13
N TYR A 10 8.72 5.42 -8.12
CA TYR A 10 7.60 6.09 -7.44
C TYR A 10 7.85 6.17 -5.94
N SER A 11 7.25 7.16 -5.30
CA SER A 11 7.18 7.22 -3.83
C SER A 11 6.17 6.17 -3.33
N PHE A 12 6.46 5.60 -2.17
CA PHE A 12 5.57 4.65 -1.49
C PHE A 12 5.51 5.06 -0.03
N ALA A 13 4.58 5.95 0.28
CA ALA A 13 4.50 6.60 1.59
C ALA A 13 3.28 6.12 2.37
N LEU A 14 3.55 5.50 3.51
CA LEU A 14 2.53 4.92 4.41
C LEU A 14 2.36 5.74 5.70
N ASN A 15 3.06 6.86 5.82
CA ASN A 15 3.10 7.65 7.06
C ASN A 15 1.95 8.66 7.19
N SER A 16 0.80 8.37 6.57
CA SER A 16 -0.40 9.19 6.65
C SER A 16 -1.62 8.30 6.41
N PHE A 17 -2.82 8.86 6.56
CA PHE A 17 -4.05 8.13 6.25
C PHE A 17 -4.44 8.15 4.77
N ALA A 18 -3.71 8.88 3.91
CA ALA A 18 -4.07 9.02 2.51
C ALA A 18 -4.19 7.67 1.77
N PRO A 19 -3.25 6.70 1.94
CA PRO A 19 -3.43 5.38 1.34
C PRO A 19 -4.69 4.66 1.81
N THR A 20 -4.98 4.73 3.10
CA THR A 20 -6.17 4.07 3.68
C THR A 20 -7.46 4.69 3.15
N TYR A 21 -7.53 6.01 3.08
CA TYR A 21 -8.70 6.69 2.52
C TYR A 21 -8.88 6.35 1.03
N THR A 22 -7.80 6.31 0.27
CA THR A 22 -7.84 5.92 -1.13
C THR A 22 -8.33 4.48 -1.29
N TYR A 23 -7.84 3.58 -0.45
CA TYR A 23 -8.29 2.18 -0.43
C TYR A 23 -9.80 2.09 -0.19
N GLU A 24 -10.30 2.84 0.81
CA GLU A 24 -11.74 2.82 1.14
C GLU A 24 -12.61 3.32 0.01
N VAL A 25 -12.14 4.33 -0.73
CA VAL A 25 -12.84 4.82 -1.92
C VAL A 25 -12.91 3.74 -3.02
N ILE A 26 -11.79 3.06 -3.26
CA ILE A 26 -11.70 2.02 -4.30
C ILE A 26 -12.54 0.80 -3.94
N MET A 27 -12.42 0.32 -2.70
CA MET A 27 -13.04 -0.94 -2.28
C MET A 27 -14.42 -0.78 -1.65
N GLY A 28 -14.76 0.40 -1.17
CA GLY A 28 -16.02 0.65 -0.48
C GLY A 28 -16.11 0.00 0.90
N GLU A 29 -14.98 -0.38 1.48
CA GLU A 29 -14.91 -1.03 2.80
C GLU A 29 -13.59 -0.72 3.48
N PRO A 30 -13.51 -0.85 4.82
CA PRO A 30 -12.26 -0.65 5.54
C PRO A 30 -11.19 -1.65 5.13
N PHE A 31 -9.91 -1.22 5.19
CA PHE A 31 -8.80 -2.11 4.90
C PHE A 31 -8.69 -3.21 5.96
N SER A 32 -8.58 -4.46 5.49
CA SER A 32 -8.17 -5.59 6.32
C SER A 32 -7.09 -6.35 5.53
N GLY A 33 -6.05 -6.80 6.16
CA GLY A 33 -4.98 -7.54 5.51
C GLY A 33 -5.30 -9.02 5.28
N ALA A 34 -6.59 -9.38 5.21
CA ALA A 34 -7.04 -10.77 5.25
C ALA A 34 -6.80 -11.54 3.95
N THR A 35 -6.73 -10.85 2.79
CA THR A 35 -6.59 -11.52 1.50
C THR A 35 -5.47 -10.89 0.69
N THR A 36 -4.93 -11.67 -0.27
CA THR A 36 -3.96 -11.17 -1.23
C THR A 36 -4.49 -9.97 -2.00
N ARG A 37 -5.77 -10.02 -2.40
CA ARG A 37 -6.41 -8.92 -3.12
C ARG A 37 -6.39 -7.63 -2.29
N ASN A 38 -6.72 -7.71 -1.02
CA ASN A 38 -6.72 -6.54 -0.13
C ASN A 38 -5.33 -5.91 -0.06
N ILE A 39 -4.30 -6.73 0.05
CA ILE A 39 -2.91 -6.26 0.09
C ILE A 39 -2.53 -5.58 -1.24
N HIS A 40 -2.87 -6.20 -2.38
CA HIS A 40 -2.57 -5.65 -3.70
C HIS A 40 -3.28 -4.30 -3.93
N VAL A 41 -4.55 -4.20 -3.53
CA VAL A 41 -5.29 -2.94 -3.66
C VAL A 41 -4.71 -1.87 -2.74
N MET A 42 -4.24 -2.23 -1.54
CA MET A 42 -3.56 -1.27 -0.66
C MET A 42 -2.24 -0.79 -1.26
N MET A 43 -1.47 -1.66 -1.93
CA MET A 43 -0.27 -1.25 -2.66
C MET A 43 -0.62 -0.21 -3.73
N PHE A 44 -1.65 -0.49 -4.52
CA PHE A 44 -2.14 0.41 -5.57
C PHE A 44 -2.58 1.75 -4.97
N ALA A 45 -3.37 1.71 -3.90
CA ALA A 45 -3.85 2.90 -3.21
C ALA A 45 -2.70 3.76 -2.68
N THR A 46 -1.66 3.11 -2.15
CA THR A 46 -0.48 3.80 -1.63
C THR A 46 0.29 4.49 -2.76
N LEU A 47 0.49 3.81 -3.89
CA LEU A 47 1.17 4.38 -5.05
C LEU A 47 0.37 5.55 -5.64
N LEU A 48 -0.93 5.40 -5.79
CA LEU A 48 -1.79 6.46 -6.29
C LEU A 48 -1.79 7.66 -5.35
N ALA A 49 -1.95 7.45 -4.04
CA ALA A 49 -1.97 8.52 -3.06
C ALA A 49 -0.61 9.24 -2.95
N SER A 50 0.49 8.50 -3.11
CA SER A 50 1.83 9.05 -3.02
C SER A 50 2.27 9.78 -4.29
N ASN A 51 1.67 9.45 -5.44
CA ASN A 51 2.06 9.98 -6.76
C ASN A 51 0.81 10.33 -7.57
N PRO A 52 -0.02 11.28 -7.09
CA PRO A 52 -1.34 11.50 -7.71
C PRO A 52 -1.28 11.95 -9.17
N ASP A 53 -0.21 12.63 -9.57
CA ASP A 53 -0.08 13.13 -10.94
C ASP A 53 0.72 12.19 -11.85
N GLU A 54 1.63 11.42 -11.27
CA GLU A 54 2.57 10.58 -12.03
C GLU A 54 2.06 9.16 -12.22
N TRP A 55 1.24 8.64 -11.30
CA TRP A 55 0.76 7.25 -11.36
C TRP A 55 -0.35 7.12 -12.40
N LYS A 56 -0.09 6.36 -13.47
CA LYS A 56 -1.02 6.23 -14.61
C LYS A 56 -1.53 4.81 -14.83
N MET A 57 -0.99 3.81 -14.12
CA MET A 57 -1.44 2.43 -14.28
C MET A 57 -2.82 2.23 -13.67
N THR A 58 -3.65 1.42 -14.34
CA THR A 58 -4.91 0.95 -13.75
C THR A 58 -4.61 -0.16 -12.74
N LEU A 59 -5.59 -0.47 -11.89
CA LEU A 59 -5.45 -1.58 -10.94
C LEU A 59 -5.17 -2.90 -11.67
N ALA A 60 -5.86 -3.15 -12.79
CA ALA A 60 -5.64 -4.36 -13.58
C ALA A 60 -4.21 -4.45 -14.13
N GLN A 61 -3.70 -3.35 -14.68
CA GLN A 61 -2.33 -3.29 -15.18
C GLN A 61 -1.31 -3.53 -14.09
N PHE A 62 -1.53 -2.92 -12.93
CA PHE A 62 -0.62 -3.06 -11.79
C PHE A 62 -0.59 -4.49 -11.27
N THR A 63 -1.75 -5.14 -11.12
CA THR A 63 -1.80 -6.52 -10.61
C THR A 63 -1.21 -7.51 -11.60
N GLU A 64 -1.35 -7.28 -12.90
CA GLU A 64 -0.64 -8.08 -13.91
C GLU A 64 0.88 -7.92 -13.77
N TRP A 65 1.35 -6.69 -13.59
CA TRP A 65 2.78 -6.42 -13.39
C TRP A 65 3.30 -7.11 -12.13
N LEU A 66 2.53 -7.08 -11.02
CA LEU A 66 2.91 -7.73 -9.76
C LEU A 66 3.15 -9.22 -9.91
N TYR A 67 2.34 -9.88 -10.73
CA TYR A 67 2.44 -11.33 -10.92
C TYR A 67 3.83 -11.75 -11.43
N ASP A 68 4.45 -10.90 -12.25
CA ASP A 68 5.78 -11.16 -12.80
C ASP A 68 6.91 -10.54 -11.97
N HIS A 69 6.58 -9.88 -10.85
CA HIS A 69 7.56 -9.15 -10.04
C HIS A 69 7.39 -9.46 -8.54
N PRO A 70 7.58 -10.75 -8.14
CA PRO A 70 7.33 -11.15 -6.75
C PRO A 70 8.26 -10.47 -5.74
N ALA A 71 9.47 -10.05 -6.13
CA ALA A 71 10.37 -9.36 -5.21
C ALA A 71 9.81 -7.98 -4.83
N GLU A 72 9.29 -7.23 -5.79
CA GLU A 72 8.69 -5.92 -5.56
C GLU A 72 7.39 -6.05 -4.77
N GLU A 73 6.59 -7.06 -5.10
CA GLU A 73 5.37 -7.39 -4.35
C GLU A 73 5.70 -7.63 -2.88
N GLN A 74 6.71 -8.45 -2.60
CA GLN A 74 7.12 -8.77 -1.22
C GLN A 74 7.61 -7.53 -0.48
N THR A 75 8.37 -6.68 -1.13
CA THR A 75 8.87 -5.44 -0.54
C THR A 75 7.73 -4.52 -0.11
N MET A 76 6.74 -4.32 -0.98
CA MET A 76 5.59 -3.48 -0.67
C MET A 76 4.69 -4.11 0.40
N ALA A 77 4.45 -5.42 0.32
CA ALA A 77 3.65 -6.14 1.31
C ALA A 77 4.27 -6.03 2.71
N SER A 78 5.59 -6.19 2.80
CA SER A 78 6.32 -6.07 4.07
C SER A 78 6.23 -4.65 4.63
N ALA A 79 6.33 -3.63 3.78
CA ALA A 79 6.22 -2.25 4.21
C ALA A 79 4.83 -1.95 4.79
N ILE A 80 3.77 -2.45 4.16
CA ILE A 80 2.40 -2.30 4.66
C ILE A 80 2.26 -2.98 6.02
N SER A 81 2.69 -4.23 6.13
CA SER A 81 2.63 -5.00 7.37
C SER A 81 3.38 -4.30 8.50
N ASP A 82 4.60 -3.84 8.24
CA ASP A 82 5.44 -3.17 9.23
C ASP A 82 4.77 -1.88 9.73
N GLU A 83 4.15 -1.11 8.84
CA GLU A 83 3.47 0.13 9.23
C GLU A 83 2.27 -0.14 10.14
N PHE A 84 1.46 -1.15 9.83
CA PHE A 84 0.31 -1.49 10.67
C PHE A 84 0.74 -2.04 12.03
N ILE A 85 1.83 -2.83 12.08
CA ILE A 85 2.42 -3.31 13.34
C ILE A 85 2.91 -2.12 14.16
N ARG A 86 3.63 -1.18 13.56
CA ARG A 86 4.13 0.01 14.24
C ARG A 86 2.99 0.81 14.87
N ARG A 87 1.90 1.00 14.13
CA ARG A 87 0.74 1.74 14.65
C ARG A 87 0.05 1.00 15.79
N ALA A 88 -0.05 -0.33 15.69
CA ALA A 88 -0.61 -1.15 16.77
C ALA A 88 0.22 -1.03 18.05
N GLU A 89 1.55 -1.02 17.92
CA GLU A 89 2.46 -0.84 19.06
C GLU A 89 2.30 0.54 19.71
N LEU A 90 2.16 1.59 18.89
CA LEU A 90 1.91 2.93 19.40
C LEU A 90 0.59 3.01 20.18
N SER A 91 -0.44 2.33 19.71
CA SER A 91 -1.73 2.26 20.39
C SER A 91 -1.62 1.57 21.75
N LEU A 92 -0.86 0.47 21.81
CA LEU A 92 -0.60 -0.24 23.07
C LEU A 92 0.18 0.61 24.07
N LYS A 93 1.18 1.36 23.61
CA LYS A 93 1.94 2.28 24.47
C LYS A 93 1.03 3.34 25.10
N LYS A 94 0.11 3.90 24.34
CA LYS A 94 -0.84 4.90 24.85
C LYS A 94 -1.75 4.32 25.92
N LYS A 95 -2.14 3.06 25.81
CA LYS A 95 -2.99 2.39 26.80
C LYS A 95 -2.27 2.10 28.12
N LYS A 96 -0.94 2.01 28.09
CA LYS A 96 -0.13 1.74 29.29
C LYS A 96 0.24 3.01 30.06
N GLU A 97 0.10 4.16 29.45
CA GLU A 97 0.34 5.46 30.05
C GLU A 97 -0.92 5.98 30.73
#